data_a56fbbf50bca3ef0eda28961f3ae5ca9
#
_entry.id   a56fbbf50bca3ef0eda28961f3ae5ca9
#
_cell.length_a   1.000
_cell.length_b   1.000
_cell.length_c   1.000
_cell.angle_alpha   90.00
_cell.angle_beta   90.00
_cell.angle_gamma   90.00
#
_symmetry.space_group_name_H-M   'P 1'
#
loop_
_entity.id
_entity.type
_entity.pdbx_description
1 polymer ?
#
loop_
_entity_poly.entity_id
_entity_poly.type
_entity_poly.pdbx_seq_one_letter_code
_entity_poly.pdbx_strand_id
1 'polypeptide(L)'
;GLGCGSFAGGHVADRVSRRTSLALFACAEVAVAVFGFFSSRLFYDVLYTRLAHVDLGTVPTALLLFAALLWPTFLMGASLPLLSRGLTRDVDGAASTIGLLYALNTLGAAAGAFGATWILLPQAGLEGSLRYAALLNAACAAGAIPLAWRGGDFAGTRPARAPRVSA
;
A
#
# COMPACT_ATOMS: atom_id res chain seq x y z
N GLY A 1 2.23 10.08 7.62
CA GLY A 1 2.09 9.26 6.40
C GLY A 1 0.92 8.31 6.49
N LEU A 2 1.04 7.23 7.27
CA LEU A 2 0.06 6.11 7.31
C LEU A 2 -1.37 6.57 7.60
N GLY A 3 -1.63 7.36 8.64
CA GLY A 3 -2.97 7.81 9.00
C GLY A 3 -3.61 8.68 7.92
N CYS A 4 -2.87 9.66 7.38
CA CYS A 4 -3.36 10.50 6.28
C CYS A 4 -3.60 9.68 5.01
N GLY A 5 -2.73 8.71 4.72
CA GLY A 5 -2.87 7.79 3.60
C GLY A 5 -4.13 6.92 3.73
N SER A 6 -4.36 6.36 4.92
CA SER A 6 -5.56 5.55 5.19
C SER A 6 -6.85 6.35 5.06
N PHE A 7 -6.88 7.57 5.58
CA PHE A 7 -8.03 8.46 5.45
C PHE A 7 -8.29 8.84 3.98
N ALA A 8 -7.26 9.27 3.26
CA ALA A 8 -7.37 9.62 1.84
C ALA A 8 -7.74 8.41 0.98
N GLY A 9 -7.11 7.27 1.23
CA GLY A 9 -7.39 6.01 0.55
C GLY A 9 -8.83 5.54 0.76
N GLY A 10 -9.35 5.64 1.99
CA GLY A 10 -10.76 5.36 2.31
C GLY A 10 -11.71 6.27 1.53
N HIS A 11 -11.45 7.58 1.58
CA HIS A 11 -12.27 8.57 0.87
C HIS A 11 -12.30 8.37 -0.66
N VAL A 12 -11.16 7.97 -1.25
CA VAL A 12 -11.09 7.61 -2.67
C VAL A 12 -11.81 6.29 -2.92
N ALA A 13 -11.59 5.28 -2.10
CA ALA A 13 -12.20 3.96 -2.22
C ALA A 13 -13.73 4.03 -2.23
N ASP A 14 -14.33 4.91 -1.43
CA ASP A 14 -15.79 5.11 -1.38
C ASP A 14 -16.38 5.69 -2.67
N ARG A 15 -15.57 6.39 -3.46
CA ARG A 15 -16.01 7.09 -4.69
C ARG A 15 -15.73 6.35 -5.98
N VAL A 16 -14.87 5.34 -5.93
CA VAL A 16 -14.44 4.64 -7.15
C VAL A 16 -15.06 3.24 -7.27
N SER A 17 -15.05 2.71 -8.48
CA SER A 17 -15.44 1.32 -8.73
C SER A 17 -14.43 0.35 -8.11
N ARG A 18 -14.86 -0.90 -7.85
CA ARG A 18 -13.99 -1.96 -7.35
C ARG A 18 -12.76 -2.18 -8.24
N ARG A 19 -12.95 -2.16 -9.56
CA ARG A 19 -11.87 -2.28 -10.54
C ARG A 19 -10.87 -1.13 -10.41
N THR A 20 -11.36 0.10 -10.33
CA THR A 20 -10.52 1.28 -10.16
C THR A 20 -9.77 1.23 -8.82
N SER A 21 -10.43 0.78 -7.76
CA SER A 21 -9.80 0.64 -6.43
C SER A 21 -8.64 -0.36 -6.44
N LEU A 22 -8.80 -1.52 -7.10
CA LEU A 22 -7.72 -2.50 -7.29
C LEU A 22 -6.60 -1.97 -8.18
N ALA A 23 -6.92 -1.21 -9.22
CA ALA A 23 -5.91 -0.58 -10.06
C ALA A 23 -5.11 0.48 -9.29
N LEU A 24 -5.78 1.31 -8.48
CA LEU A 24 -5.11 2.28 -7.61
C LEU A 24 -4.25 1.61 -6.55
N PHE A 25 -4.71 0.50 -5.96
CA PHE A 25 -3.91 -0.34 -5.08
C PHE A 25 -2.64 -0.84 -5.80
N ALA A 26 -2.78 -1.43 -6.99
CA ALA A 26 -1.64 -1.91 -7.76
C ALA A 26 -0.66 -0.77 -8.10
N CYS A 27 -1.14 0.41 -8.47
CA CYS A 27 -0.30 1.59 -8.70
C CYS A 27 0.44 2.02 -7.43
N ALA A 28 -0.22 2.01 -6.27
CA ALA A 28 0.42 2.34 -4.99
C ALA A 28 1.54 1.34 -4.66
N GLU A 29 1.28 0.04 -4.82
CA GLU A 29 2.28 -1.01 -4.58
C GLU A 29 3.48 -0.90 -5.53
N VAL A 30 3.26 -0.60 -6.82
CA VAL A 30 4.35 -0.33 -7.78
C VAL A 30 5.16 0.90 -7.35
N ALA A 31 4.50 1.98 -6.95
CA ALA A 31 5.19 3.20 -6.51
C ALA A 31 6.04 2.95 -5.25
N VAL A 32 5.52 2.17 -4.29
CA VAL A 32 6.29 1.76 -3.10
C VAL A 32 7.45 0.83 -3.48
N ALA A 33 7.25 -0.10 -4.42
CA ALA A 33 8.31 -0.97 -4.94
C ALA A 33 9.44 -0.17 -5.60
N VAL A 34 9.09 0.78 -6.47
CA VAL A 34 10.07 1.66 -7.12
C VAL A 34 10.82 2.49 -6.10
N PHE A 35 10.11 3.10 -5.15
CA PHE A 35 10.75 3.83 -4.06
C PHE A 35 11.70 2.94 -3.26
N GLY A 36 11.27 1.76 -2.84
CA GLY A 36 12.09 0.81 -2.08
C GLY A 36 13.34 0.40 -2.83
N PHE A 37 13.24 0.16 -4.14
CA PHE A 37 14.37 -0.22 -4.98
C PHE A 37 15.44 0.88 -5.11
N PHE A 38 15.01 2.15 -5.18
CA PHE A 38 15.92 3.29 -5.31
C PHE A 38 16.24 3.98 -3.98
N SER A 39 15.62 3.59 -2.88
CA SER A 39 15.73 4.29 -1.58
C SER A 39 17.16 4.30 -1.04
N SER A 40 17.92 3.21 -1.18
CA SER A 40 19.33 3.17 -0.74
C SER A 40 20.17 4.24 -1.45
N ARG A 41 20.01 4.38 -2.77
CA ARG A 41 20.70 5.42 -3.54
C ARG A 41 20.23 6.82 -3.17
N LEU A 42 18.93 7.00 -2.99
CA LEU A 42 18.36 8.30 -2.60
C LEU A 42 18.92 8.74 -1.24
N PHE A 43 18.89 7.87 -0.25
CA PHE A 43 19.32 8.23 1.10
C PHE A 43 20.83 8.32 1.24
N TYR A 44 21.59 7.44 0.61
CA TYR A 44 23.04 7.44 0.71
C TYR A 44 23.69 8.42 -0.27
N ASP A 45 23.45 8.28 -1.59
CA ASP A 45 24.18 9.07 -2.59
C ASP A 45 23.69 10.52 -2.68
N VAL A 46 22.37 10.76 -2.50
CA VAL A 46 21.82 12.10 -2.65
C VAL A 46 21.74 12.82 -1.31
N LEU A 47 21.08 12.23 -0.32
CA LEU A 47 20.84 12.91 0.95
C LEU A 47 22.10 12.92 1.83
N TYR A 48 22.77 11.79 2.01
CA TYR A 48 23.93 11.74 2.88
C TYR A 48 25.16 12.42 2.24
N THR A 49 25.58 12.01 1.03
CA THR A 49 26.82 12.53 0.43
C THR A 49 26.71 13.98 -0.01
N ARG A 50 25.59 14.40 -0.62
CA ARG A 50 25.44 15.78 -1.08
C ARG A 50 25.10 16.77 0.04
N LEU A 51 24.28 16.35 1.01
CA LEU A 51 23.90 17.21 2.14
C LEU A 51 24.96 17.25 3.24
N ALA A 52 25.86 16.25 3.33
CA ALA A 52 26.98 16.28 4.26
C ALA A 52 27.93 17.48 4.01
N HIS A 53 27.96 18.02 2.78
CA HIS A 53 28.75 19.19 2.42
C HIS A 53 28.02 20.53 2.67
N VAL A 54 26.71 20.47 3.00
CA VAL A 54 25.89 21.64 3.29
C VAL A 54 25.45 21.53 4.75
N ASP A 55 26.00 22.37 5.62
CA ASP A 55 25.59 22.40 7.02
C ASP A 55 24.19 23.03 7.15
N LEU A 56 23.18 22.23 6.91
CA LEU A 56 21.78 22.64 7.03
C LEU A 56 21.30 22.68 8.48
N GLY A 57 22.09 22.15 9.41
CA GLY A 57 21.66 21.96 10.80
C GLY A 57 20.68 20.76 10.96
N THR A 58 20.44 20.39 12.22
CA THR A 58 19.68 19.17 12.57
C THR A 58 18.21 19.23 12.15
N VAL A 59 17.54 20.36 12.35
CA VAL A 59 16.09 20.48 12.11
C VAL A 59 15.74 20.41 10.62
N PRO A 60 16.35 21.19 9.71
CA PRO A 60 16.09 21.06 8.28
C PRO A 60 16.43 19.68 7.73
N THR A 61 17.51 19.05 8.19
CA THR A 61 17.86 17.67 7.78
C THR A 61 16.79 16.67 8.21
N ALA A 62 16.30 16.76 9.46
CA ALA A 62 15.23 15.91 9.96
C ALA A 62 13.92 16.11 9.17
N LEU A 63 13.56 17.33 8.84
CA LEU A 63 12.38 17.64 8.03
C LEU A 63 12.48 17.09 6.61
N LEU A 64 13.66 17.15 6.00
CA LEU A 64 13.91 16.61 4.68
C LEU A 64 13.77 15.08 4.66
N LEU A 65 14.39 14.40 5.63
CA LEU A 65 14.26 12.95 5.78
C LEU A 65 12.81 12.54 6.05
N PHE A 66 12.11 13.29 6.90
CA PHE A 66 10.70 13.07 7.17
C PHE A 66 9.85 13.23 5.89
N ALA A 67 10.08 14.28 5.11
CA ALA A 67 9.38 14.52 3.85
C ALA A 67 9.63 13.39 2.83
N ALA A 68 10.88 12.91 2.74
CA ALA A 68 11.22 11.80 1.86
C ALA A 68 10.49 10.49 2.24
N LEU A 69 10.28 10.24 3.53
CA LEU A 69 9.54 9.06 4.03
C LEU A 69 8.02 9.24 4.03
N LEU A 70 7.54 10.48 3.97
CA LEU A 70 6.10 10.77 4.01
C LEU A 70 5.35 10.16 2.82
N TRP A 71 5.93 10.24 1.64
CA TRP A 71 5.34 9.74 0.40
C TRP A 71 5.09 8.22 0.42
N PRO A 72 6.11 7.34 0.63
CA PRO A 72 5.87 5.90 0.65
C PRO A 72 4.96 5.48 1.79
N THR A 73 5.08 6.08 2.99
CA THR A 73 4.20 5.76 4.12
C THR A 73 2.76 6.20 3.88
N PHE A 74 2.53 7.26 3.11
CA PHE A 74 1.19 7.67 2.68
C PHE A 74 0.57 6.62 1.76
N LEU A 75 1.30 6.14 0.75
CA LEU A 75 0.82 5.11 -0.17
C LEU A 75 0.53 3.78 0.56
N MET A 76 1.42 3.37 1.47
CA MET A 76 1.20 2.19 2.31
C MET A 76 -0.08 2.33 3.17
N GLY A 77 -0.35 3.53 3.69
CA GLY A 77 -1.60 3.80 4.42
C GLY A 77 -2.84 3.69 3.55
N ALA A 78 -2.76 4.10 2.28
CA ALA A 78 -3.88 4.03 1.35
C ALA A 78 -4.14 2.61 0.82
N SER A 79 -3.15 1.72 0.84
CA SER A 79 -3.24 0.37 0.26
C SER A 79 -4.37 -0.46 0.87
N LEU A 80 -4.51 -0.50 2.19
CA LEU A 80 -5.50 -1.35 2.84
C LEU A 80 -6.96 -0.96 2.54
N PRO A 81 -7.39 0.32 2.63
CA PRO A 81 -8.73 0.74 2.22
C PRO A 81 -9.03 0.45 0.74
N LEU A 82 -8.07 0.71 -0.14
CA LEU A 82 -8.22 0.44 -1.58
C LEU A 82 -8.40 -1.06 -1.85
N LEU A 83 -7.60 -1.91 -1.22
CA LEU A 83 -7.71 -3.36 -1.35
C LEU A 83 -9.01 -3.88 -0.77
N SER A 84 -9.41 -3.39 0.41
CA SER A 84 -10.69 -3.75 1.06
C SER A 84 -11.87 -3.44 0.15
N ARG A 85 -11.92 -2.25 -0.44
CA ARG A 85 -12.96 -1.86 -1.40
C ARG A 85 -12.96 -2.77 -2.63
N GLY A 86 -11.78 -3.09 -3.13
CA GLY A 86 -11.60 -3.93 -4.31
C GLY A 86 -12.08 -5.37 -4.11
N LEU A 87 -11.90 -5.94 -2.92
CA LEU A 87 -12.22 -7.33 -2.62
C LEU A 87 -13.63 -7.53 -2.04
N THR A 88 -14.21 -6.52 -1.42
CA THR A 88 -15.57 -6.59 -0.88
C THR A 88 -16.59 -6.67 -2.02
N ARG A 89 -17.37 -7.76 -2.07
CA ARG A 89 -18.40 -7.99 -3.09
C ARG A 89 -19.77 -7.52 -2.64
N ASP A 90 -20.16 -7.90 -1.42
CA ASP A 90 -21.48 -7.67 -0.84
C ASP A 90 -21.35 -7.07 0.55
N VAL A 91 -22.38 -6.37 0.98
CA VAL A 91 -22.42 -5.73 2.31
C VAL A 91 -22.37 -6.79 3.43
N ASP A 92 -23.05 -7.92 3.23
CA ASP A 92 -23.13 -9.00 4.22
C ASP A 92 -21.76 -9.68 4.45
N GLY A 93 -20.91 -9.77 3.42
CA GLY A 93 -19.54 -10.31 3.51
C GLY A 93 -18.46 -9.28 3.84
N ALA A 94 -18.82 -7.99 3.90
CA ALA A 94 -17.83 -6.91 4.07
C ALA A 94 -17.03 -7.03 5.37
N ALA A 95 -17.73 -7.28 6.49
CA ALA A 95 -17.10 -7.39 7.80
C ALA A 95 -16.06 -8.53 7.85
N SER A 96 -16.38 -9.69 7.28
CA SER A 96 -15.48 -10.84 7.21
C SER A 96 -14.27 -10.56 6.31
N THR A 97 -14.48 -9.96 5.14
CA THR A 97 -13.39 -9.59 4.22
C THR A 97 -12.44 -8.59 4.85
N ILE A 98 -12.96 -7.54 5.46
CA ILE A 98 -12.16 -6.50 6.13
C ILE A 98 -11.40 -7.10 7.31
N GLY A 99 -12.07 -7.92 8.13
CA GLY A 99 -11.45 -8.60 9.27
C GLY A 99 -10.30 -9.49 8.85
N LEU A 100 -10.48 -10.29 7.78
CA LEU A 100 -9.42 -11.15 7.23
C LEU A 100 -8.23 -10.33 6.70
N LEU A 101 -8.50 -9.28 5.93
CA LEU A 101 -7.44 -8.41 5.41
C LEU A 101 -6.65 -7.74 6.52
N TYR A 102 -7.32 -7.28 7.57
CA TYR A 102 -6.68 -6.67 8.73
C TYR A 102 -5.82 -7.69 9.49
N ALA A 103 -6.33 -8.90 9.68
CA ALA A 103 -5.58 -10.00 10.33
C ALA A 103 -4.34 -10.37 9.51
N LEU A 104 -4.48 -10.55 8.18
CA LEU A 104 -3.35 -10.84 7.30
C LEU A 104 -2.32 -9.71 7.27
N ASN A 105 -2.77 -8.45 7.25
CA ASN A 105 -1.87 -7.30 7.33
C ASN A 105 -1.07 -7.27 8.63
N THR A 106 -1.72 -7.54 9.76
CA THR A 106 -1.06 -7.58 11.07
C THR A 106 -0.07 -8.73 11.18
N LEU A 107 -0.46 -9.93 10.73
CA LEU A 107 0.44 -11.09 10.69
C LEU A 107 1.61 -10.86 9.72
N GLY A 108 1.33 -10.26 8.56
CA GLY A 108 2.37 -9.88 7.60
C GLY A 108 3.36 -8.87 8.16
N ALA A 109 2.87 -7.87 8.90
CA ALA A 109 3.72 -6.89 9.57
C ALA A 109 4.63 -7.53 10.62
N ALA A 110 4.08 -8.43 11.45
CA ALA A 110 4.86 -9.19 12.45
C ALA A 110 5.91 -10.09 11.80
N ALA A 111 5.51 -10.88 10.78
CA ALA A 111 6.40 -11.74 10.03
C ALA A 111 7.48 -10.95 9.29
N GLY A 112 7.10 -9.80 8.69
CA GLY A 112 8.02 -8.90 8.02
C GLY A 112 9.05 -8.28 8.96
N ALA A 113 8.63 -7.81 10.13
CA ALA A 113 9.53 -7.25 11.14
C ALA A 113 10.53 -8.30 11.63
N PHE A 114 10.06 -9.51 11.95
CA PHE A 114 10.92 -10.62 12.36
C PHE A 114 11.86 -11.05 11.24
N GLY A 115 11.32 -11.30 10.03
CA GLY A 115 12.10 -11.77 8.88
C GLY A 115 13.13 -10.75 8.42
N ALA A 116 12.78 -9.45 8.42
CA ALA A 116 13.72 -8.40 8.09
C ALA A 116 14.89 -8.35 9.06
N THR A 117 14.60 -8.36 10.39
CA THR A 117 15.63 -8.18 11.40
C THR A 117 16.53 -9.40 11.57
N TRP A 118 15.95 -10.61 11.58
CA TRP A 118 16.68 -11.82 11.92
C TRP A 118 17.18 -12.62 10.72
N ILE A 119 16.60 -12.39 9.53
CA ILE A 119 16.94 -13.17 8.33
C ILE A 119 17.55 -12.27 7.26
N LEU A 120 16.80 -11.24 6.81
CA LEU A 120 17.21 -10.47 5.64
C LEU A 120 18.41 -9.56 5.92
N LEU A 121 18.37 -8.78 7.00
CA LEU A 121 19.47 -7.87 7.34
C LEU A 121 20.79 -8.60 7.58
N PRO A 122 20.86 -9.73 8.33
CA PRO A 122 22.12 -10.46 8.51
C PRO A 122 22.64 -11.12 7.25
N GLN A 123 21.76 -11.59 6.34
CA GLN A 123 22.17 -12.36 5.16
C GLN A 123 22.35 -11.51 3.90
N ALA A 124 21.53 -10.50 3.70
CA ALA A 124 21.48 -9.69 2.49
C ALA A 124 21.89 -8.23 2.69
N GLY A 125 22.11 -7.83 3.94
CA GLY A 125 22.38 -6.44 4.31
C GLY A 125 21.17 -5.53 4.07
N LEU A 126 21.36 -4.22 4.26
CA LEU A 126 20.29 -3.23 4.09
C LEU A 126 19.79 -3.17 2.64
N GLU A 127 20.70 -3.10 1.69
CA GLU A 127 20.34 -2.97 0.26
C GLU A 127 19.61 -4.21 -0.25
N GLY A 128 20.08 -5.40 0.09
CA GLY A 128 19.39 -6.66 -0.24
C GLY A 128 17.99 -6.72 0.38
N SER A 129 17.85 -6.35 1.65
CA SER A 129 16.56 -6.32 2.35
C SER A 129 15.56 -5.38 1.68
N LEU A 130 16.00 -4.18 1.27
CA LEU A 130 15.17 -3.22 0.54
C LEU A 130 14.73 -3.76 -0.82
N ARG A 131 15.62 -4.45 -1.55
CA ARG A 131 15.28 -5.10 -2.83
C ARG A 131 14.26 -6.22 -2.65
N TYR A 132 14.40 -7.07 -1.62
CA TYR A 132 13.39 -8.08 -1.30
C TYR A 132 12.03 -7.46 -0.97
N ALA A 133 11.98 -6.41 -0.16
CA ALA A 133 10.75 -5.70 0.14
C ALA A 133 10.11 -5.10 -1.12
N ALA A 134 10.91 -4.49 -2.00
CA ALA A 134 10.45 -3.96 -3.28
C ALA A 134 9.87 -5.05 -4.20
N LEU A 135 10.49 -6.22 -4.26
CA LEU A 135 9.98 -7.36 -5.03
C LEU A 135 8.65 -7.89 -4.48
N LEU A 136 8.47 -7.92 -3.16
CA LEU A 136 7.19 -8.29 -2.54
C LEU A 136 6.07 -7.33 -2.92
N ASN A 137 6.31 -6.01 -2.86
CA ASN A 137 5.33 -5.02 -3.30
C ASN A 137 5.01 -5.17 -4.80
N ALA A 138 6.02 -5.40 -5.64
CA ALA A 138 5.81 -5.66 -7.07
C ALA A 138 4.98 -6.93 -7.31
N ALA A 139 5.19 -7.99 -6.52
CA ALA A 139 4.39 -9.22 -6.59
C ALA A 139 2.94 -8.97 -6.14
N CYS A 140 2.71 -8.17 -5.11
CA CYS A 140 1.37 -7.76 -4.69
C CYS A 140 0.65 -6.98 -5.79
N ALA A 141 1.34 -6.03 -6.44
CA ALA A 141 0.80 -5.30 -7.58
C ALA A 141 0.43 -6.23 -8.73
N ALA A 142 1.34 -7.15 -9.09
CA ALA A 142 1.10 -8.14 -10.16
C ALA A 142 -0.10 -9.05 -9.85
N GLY A 143 -0.29 -9.44 -8.60
CA GLY A 143 -1.45 -10.21 -8.15
C GLY A 143 -2.77 -9.44 -8.21
N ALA A 144 -2.74 -8.13 -7.99
CA ALA A 144 -3.93 -7.28 -8.02
C ALA A 144 -4.43 -6.98 -9.45
N ILE A 145 -3.56 -6.94 -10.44
CA ILE A 145 -3.91 -6.64 -11.84
C ILE A 145 -4.95 -7.61 -12.41
N PRO A 146 -4.78 -8.95 -12.37
CA PRO A 146 -5.77 -9.88 -12.89
C PRO A 146 -7.09 -9.81 -12.10
N LEU A 147 -7.06 -9.49 -10.82
CA LEU A 147 -8.27 -9.28 -10.01
C LEU A 147 -9.03 -8.03 -10.46
N ALA A 148 -8.32 -6.97 -10.83
CA ALA A 148 -8.93 -5.76 -11.38
C ALA A 148 -9.59 -6.01 -12.74
N TRP A 149 -9.01 -6.86 -13.57
CA TRP A 149 -9.57 -7.20 -14.89
C TRP A 149 -10.79 -8.11 -14.79
N ARG A 150 -10.75 -9.12 -13.93
CA ARG A 150 -11.88 -10.05 -13.69
C ARG A 150 -13.05 -9.41 -12.96
N GLY A 151 -12.82 -8.35 -12.19
CA GLY A 151 -13.87 -7.63 -11.46
C GLY A 151 -14.87 -6.88 -12.35
N GLY A 152 -14.62 -6.76 -13.65
CA GLY A 152 -15.52 -6.15 -14.63
C GLY A 152 -16.73 -7.03 -15.02
N ASP A 153 -16.62 -8.35 -14.90
CA ASP A 153 -17.64 -9.28 -15.42
C ASP A 153 -18.88 -9.44 -14.51
N PHE A 154 -18.86 -8.89 -13.30
CA PHE A 154 -19.94 -9.02 -12.32
C PHE A 154 -20.82 -7.76 -12.14
N ALA A 155 -20.70 -6.78 -13.01
CA ALA A 155 -21.53 -5.56 -12.96
C ALA A 155 -22.99 -5.77 -13.45
N GLY A 156 -23.43 -7.01 -13.68
CA GLY A 156 -24.67 -7.37 -14.38
C GLY A 156 -25.87 -7.73 -13.52
N THR A 157 -25.77 -7.86 -12.21
CA THR A 157 -26.95 -8.14 -11.38
C THR A 157 -27.32 -6.93 -10.52
N ARG A 158 -28.14 -6.03 -11.13
CA ARG A 158 -28.94 -5.11 -10.34
C ARG A 158 -29.79 -5.94 -9.37
N PRO A 159 -29.81 -5.64 -8.05
CA PRO A 159 -30.76 -6.27 -7.16
C PRO A 159 -32.17 -6.01 -7.71
N ALA A 160 -32.97 -7.07 -7.81
CA ALA A 160 -34.36 -6.96 -8.20
C ALA A 160 -35.05 -5.92 -7.32
N ARG A 161 -35.66 -4.93 -7.97
CA ARG A 161 -36.40 -3.87 -7.29
C ARG A 161 -37.44 -4.54 -6.41
N ALA A 162 -37.37 -4.36 -5.09
CA ALA A 162 -38.36 -4.85 -4.16
C ALA A 162 -39.76 -4.40 -4.65
N PRO A 163 -40.76 -5.29 -4.62
CA PRO A 163 -42.12 -4.94 -5.01
C PRO A 163 -42.61 -3.79 -4.14
N ARG A 164 -43.13 -2.72 -4.78
CA ARG A 164 -43.80 -1.64 -4.08
C ARG A 164 -45.03 -2.24 -3.36
N VAL A 165 -44.98 -2.23 -2.05
CA VAL A 165 -46.20 -2.48 -1.26
C VAL A 165 -47.10 -1.28 -1.51
N SER A 166 -48.17 -1.51 -2.28
CA SER A 166 -49.27 -0.55 -2.43
C SER A 166 -50.06 -0.54 -1.14
N ALA A 167 -50.12 0.64 -0.52
CA ALA A 167 -51.01 0.90 0.58
C ALA A 167 -52.45 1.07 0.08
#